data_fd44c8baf10da044c2da6652c15a8f84
#
_entry.id   fd44c8baf10da044c2da6652c15a8f84
#
_cell.length_a   1.000
_cell.length_b   1.000
_cell.length_c   1.000
_cell.angle_alpha   90.00
_cell.angle_beta   90.00
_cell.angle_gamma   90.00
#
_symmetry.space_group_name_H-M   'P 1'
#
loop_
_entity.id
_entity.type
_entity.pdbx_description
1 polymer ?
#
loop_
_entity_poly.entity_id
_entity_poly.type
_entity_poly.pdbx_seq_one_letter_code
_entity_poly.pdbx_strand_id
1 'polypeptide(L)'
;MWRKVGHILKVVTIWAAITGYIVYSAILAQRHKQEQSVEHVAIDVVDSTSSGQLITSQRVKEMLLDKGIATINTNVDRVDTKAIKELICSEGFVDDVDIYASYSGTLHIRISQRTPLFRLLLDGYDCYITEDGYLFQ
;
A
#
# COMPACT_ATOMS: atom_id res chain seq x y z
N MET A 1 -59.67 17.11 -0.85
CA MET A 1 -58.53 16.93 -1.77
C MET A 1 -57.26 17.66 -1.30
N TRP A 2 -57.33 18.87 -0.83
CA TRP A 2 -56.16 19.69 -0.45
C TRP A 2 -55.29 19.14 0.70
N ARG A 3 -55.88 18.41 1.69
CA ARG A 3 -55.10 17.83 2.81
C ARG A 3 -54.14 16.69 2.37
N LYS A 4 -54.50 15.92 1.34
CA LYS A 4 -53.64 14.84 0.79
C LYS A 4 -52.45 15.43 -0.02
N VAL A 5 -52.67 16.51 -0.75
CA VAL A 5 -51.61 17.20 -1.52
C VAL A 5 -50.56 17.78 -0.57
N GLY A 6 -50.97 18.37 0.55
CA GLY A 6 -50.03 18.90 1.54
C GLY A 6 -49.16 17.82 2.21
N HIS A 7 -49.72 16.61 2.38
CA HIS A 7 -48.94 15.49 2.96
C HIS A 7 -47.90 14.96 1.96
N ILE A 8 -48.26 14.83 0.69
CA ILE A 8 -47.35 14.42 -0.38
C ILE A 8 -46.22 15.44 -0.55
N LEU A 9 -46.52 16.72 -0.52
CA LEU A 9 -45.55 17.78 -0.64
C LEU A 9 -44.50 17.74 0.51
N LYS A 10 -44.95 17.51 1.75
CA LYS A 10 -44.06 17.35 2.92
C LYS A 10 -43.17 16.13 2.79
N VAL A 11 -43.68 15.01 2.33
CA VAL A 11 -42.88 13.79 2.14
C VAL A 11 -41.83 13.99 1.06
N VAL A 12 -42.20 14.61 -0.06
CA VAL A 12 -41.24 14.92 -1.15
C VAL A 12 -40.12 15.86 -0.66
N THR A 13 -40.45 16.91 0.11
CA THR A 13 -39.45 17.81 0.68
C THR A 13 -38.50 17.11 1.65
N ILE A 14 -38.99 16.21 2.48
CA ILE A 14 -38.14 15.42 3.39
C ILE A 14 -37.21 14.51 2.61
N TRP A 15 -37.69 13.81 1.60
CA TRP A 15 -36.85 12.96 0.75
C TRP A 15 -35.82 13.75 -0.04
N ALA A 16 -36.15 14.92 -0.55
CA ALA A 16 -35.21 15.82 -1.23
C ALA A 16 -34.12 16.33 -0.26
N ALA A 17 -34.49 16.63 0.99
CA ALA A 17 -33.51 17.04 2.00
C ALA A 17 -32.55 15.91 2.39
N ILE A 18 -33.05 14.68 2.53
CA ILE A 18 -32.25 13.50 2.86
C ILE A 18 -31.28 13.19 1.73
N THR A 19 -31.76 13.15 0.48
CA THR A 19 -30.90 12.91 -0.69
C THR A 19 -29.85 14.00 -0.86
N GLY A 20 -30.22 15.26 -0.68
CA GLY A 20 -29.28 16.39 -0.70
C GLY A 20 -28.20 16.27 0.37
N TYR A 21 -28.56 15.88 1.58
CA TYR A 21 -27.60 15.67 2.67
C TYR A 21 -26.63 14.52 2.38
N ILE A 22 -27.13 13.40 1.84
CA ILE A 22 -26.28 12.24 1.48
C ILE A 22 -25.29 12.62 0.38
N VAL A 23 -25.73 13.30 -0.65
CA VAL A 23 -24.86 13.77 -1.75
C VAL A 23 -23.81 14.75 -1.22
N TYR A 24 -24.23 15.71 -0.39
CA TYR A 24 -23.32 16.68 0.21
C TYR A 24 -22.26 16.01 1.09
N SER A 25 -22.68 15.07 1.95
CA SER A 25 -21.73 14.33 2.82
C SER A 25 -20.76 13.47 2.02
N ALA A 26 -21.21 12.85 0.92
CA ALA A 26 -20.36 12.07 0.03
C ALA A 26 -19.29 12.94 -0.65
N ILE A 27 -19.66 14.15 -1.10
CA ILE A 27 -18.71 15.10 -1.70
C ILE A 27 -17.66 15.57 -0.67
N LEU A 28 -18.08 15.86 0.57
CA LEU A 28 -17.14 16.22 1.64
C LEU A 28 -16.17 15.08 1.97
N ALA A 29 -16.68 13.85 2.06
CA ALA A 29 -15.85 12.68 2.32
C ALA A 29 -14.82 12.42 1.21
N GLN A 30 -15.17 12.66 -0.04
CA GLN A 30 -14.22 12.56 -1.15
C GLN A 30 -13.13 13.64 -1.11
N ARG A 31 -13.47 14.86 -0.72
CA ARG A 31 -12.46 15.94 -0.60
C ARG A 31 -11.43 15.65 0.48
N HIS A 32 -11.82 15.08 1.60
CA HIS A 32 -10.90 14.68 2.67
C HIS A 32 -9.91 13.59 2.25
N LYS A 33 -10.29 12.69 1.33
CA LYS A 33 -9.38 11.67 0.79
C LYS A 33 -8.34 12.26 -0.18
N GLN A 34 -8.67 13.31 -0.92
CA GLN A 34 -7.78 13.90 -1.92
C GLN A 34 -6.65 14.76 -1.32
N GLU A 35 -6.75 15.16 -0.07
CA GLU A 35 -5.75 16.00 0.61
C GLU A 35 -4.71 15.19 1.42
N GLN A 36 -4.85 13.86 1.49
CA GLN A 36 -3.89 13.02 2.21
C GLN A 36 -2.60 12.87 1.39
N SER A 37 -1.59 13.64 1.77
CA SER A 37 -0.22 13.48 1.31
C SER A 37 0.50 12.43 2.16
N VAL A 38 1.37 11.66 1.54
CA VAL A 38 2.28 10.76 2.27
C VAL A 38 3.33 11.60 2.97
N GLU A 39 3.25 11.68 4.29
CA GLU A 39 4.22 12.40 5.12
C GLU A 39 5.39 11.50 5.54
N HIS A 40 5.10 10.22 5.79
CA HIS A 40 6.07 9.24 6.26
C HIS A 40 5.98 7.94 5.49
N VAL A 41 7.13 7.30 5.33
CA VAL A 41 7.22 5.93 4.79
C VAL A 41 7.75 5.02 5.88
N ALA A 42 6.93 4.09 6.33
CA ALA A 42 7.32 3.04 7.28
C ALA A 42 7.59 1.75 6.50
N ILE A 43 8.81 1.25 6.60
CA ILE A 43 9.23 0.01 5.95
C ILE A 43 9.43 -1.03 7.05
N ASP A 44 8.56 -2.02 7.09
CA ASP A 44 8.60 -3.13 8.02
C ASP A 44 9.07 -4.39 7.27
N VAL A 45 10.25 -4.87 7.61
CA VAL A 45 10.75 -6.14 7.10
C VAL A 45 10.38 -7.23 8.10
N VAL A 46 9.52 -8.14 7.67
CA VAL A 46 9.11 -9.28 8.49
C VAL A 46 10.14 -10.38 8.32
N ASP A 47 10.92 -10.61 9.37
CA ASP A 47 11.89 -11.70 9.40
C ASP A 47 11.15 -13.02 9.67
N SER A 48 11.13 -13.86 8.66
CA SER A 48 10.53 -15.21 8.79
C SER A 48 11.44 -16.18 9.53
N THR A 49 12.73 -15.83 9.77
CA THR A 49 13.71 -16.82 10.25
C THR A 49 14.86 -16.19 11.04
N SER A 50 15.44 -17.03 11.91
CA SER A 50 16.70 -16.81 12.62
C SER A 50 17.96 -16.59 11.72
N SER A 51 17.80 -16.56 10.42
CA SER A 51 18.89 -16.46 9.43
C SER A 51 19.40 -15.04 9.19
N GLY A 52 18.81 -14.03 9.84
CA GLY A 52 19.19 -12.63 9.70
C GLY A 52 18.41 -11.89 8.61
N GLN A 53 18.48 -10.58 8.67
CA GLN A 53 17.87 -9.67 7.70
C GLN A 53 18.67 -9.67 6.39
N LEU A 54 18.08 -10.19 5.31
CA LEU A 54 18.68 -10.18 3.98
C LEU A 54 18.52 -8.81 3.30
N ILE A 55 17.43 -8.12 3.61
CA ILE A 55 17.17 -6.76 3.16
C ILE A 55 16.98 -5.82 4.34
N THR A 56 17.58 -4.65 4.26
CA THR A 56 17.42 -3.60 5.27
C THR A 56 16.46 -2.54 4.75
N SER A 57 15.66 -1.94 5.64
CA SER A 57 14.77 -0.83 5.30
C SER A 57 15.51 0.34 4.61
N GLN A 58 16.79 0.53 4.93
CA GLN A 58 17.64 1.52 4.29
C GLN A 58 17.88 1.19 2.81
N ARG A 59 18.17 -0.08 2.49
CA ARG A 59 18.39 -0.54 1.12
C ARG A 59 17.14 -0.34 0.25
N VAL A 60 15.96 -0.63 0.81
CA VAL A 60 14.68 -0.39 0.10
C VAL A 60 14.48 1.09 -0.20
N LYS A 61 14.79 1.98 0.75
CA LYS A 61 14.72 3.44 0.51
C LYS A 61 15.64 3.89 -0.61
N GLU A 62 16.87 3.39 -0.63
CA GLU A 62 17.84 3.70 -1.69
C GLU A 62 17.33 3.25 -3.05
N MET A 63 16.78 2.04 -3.15
CA MET A 63 16.21 1.51 -4.40
C MET A 63 15.04 2.35 -4.92
N LEU A 64 14.16 2.81 -4.03
CA LEU A 64 13.05 3.69 -4.40
C LEU A 64 13.54 5.05 -4.91
N LEU A 65 14.58 5.60 -4.28
CA LEU A 65 15.19 6.87 -4.68
C LEU A 65 15.91 6.75 -6.03
N ASP A 66 16.67 5.68 -6.24
CA ASP A 66 17.41 5.44 -7.49
C ASP A 66 16.47 5.30 -8.71
N LYS A 67 15.30 4.74 -8.50
CA LYS A 67 14.28 4.64 -9.55
C LYS A 67 13.40 5.89 -9.68
N GLY A 68 13.64 6.90 -8.84
CA GLY A 68 12.87 8.14 -8.87
C GLY A 68 11.40 7.99 -8.48
N ILE A 69 11.08 6.92 -7.72
CA ILE A 69 9.72 6.70 -7.23
C ILE A 69 9.50 7.64 -6.04
N ALA A 70 8.82 8.76 -6.29
CA ALA A 70 8.47 9.71 -5.25
C ALA A 70 7.39 9.09 -4.34
N THR A 71 7.76 8.79 -3.10
CA THR A 71 6.83 8.28 -2.08
C THR A 71 6.45 9.35 -1.07
N ILE A 72 7.37 10.26 -0.74
CA ILE A 72 7.17 11.34 0.24
C ILE A 72 6.63 12.59 -0.45
N ASN A 73 5.73 13.30 0.20
CA ASN A 73 5.01 14.48 -0.32
C ASN A 73 4.18 14.23 -1.58
N THR A 74 3.89 12.96 -1.85
CA THR A 74 3.01 12.56 -2.97
C THR A 74 1.64 12.23 -2.41
N ASN A 75 0.59 12.61 -3.14
CA ASN A 75 -0.76 12.21 -2.78
C ASN A 75 -0.87 10.68 -2.78
N VAL A 76 -1.47 10.11 -1.73
CA VAL A 76 -1.62 8.64 -1.56
C VAL A 76 -2.20 7.98 -2.81
N ASP A 77 -3.19 8.62 -3.45
CA ASP A 77 -3.84 8.10 -4.67
C ASP A 77 -2.92 8.11 -5.91
N ARG A 78 -1.82 8.85 -5.87
CA ARG A 78 -0.84 8.95 -6.96
C ARG A 78 0.40 8.11 -6.77
N VAL A 79 0.53 7.47 -5.61
CA VAL A 79 1.63 6.54 -5.35
C VAL A 79 1.43 5.29 -6.20
N ASP A 80 2.37 5.02 -7.09
CA ASP A 80 2.34 3.80 -7.90
C ASP A 80 2.80 2.59 -7.07
N THR A 81 1.85 2.05 -6.30
CA THR A 81 2.10 0.87 -5.46
C THR A 81 2.49 -0.36 -6.26
N LYS A 82 2.03 -0.45 -7.53
CA LYS A 82 2.44 -1.54 -8.43
C LYS A 82 3.91 -1.45 -8.79
N ALA A 83 4.38 -0.28 -9.21
CA ALA A 83 5.79 -0.08 -9.54
C ALA A 83 6.69 -0.34 -8.33
N ILE A 84 6.27 0.07 -7.13
CA ILE A 84 6.99 -0.21 -5.89
C ILE A 84 7.07 -1.73 -5.63
N LYS A 85 5.93 -2.43 -5.75
CA LYS A 85 5.86 -3.87 -5.55
C LYS A 85 6.74 -4.62 -6.55
N GLU A 86 6.65 -4.31 -7.82
CA GLU A 86 7.45 -4.92 -8.88
C GLU A 86 8.95 -4.69 -8.66
N LEU A 87 9.34 -3.48 -8.27
CA LEU A 87 10.72 -3.15 -7.98
C LEU A 87 11.27 -3.99 -6.82
N ILE A 88 10.55 -4.06 -5.71
CA ILE A 88 11.02 -4.79 -4.52
C ILE A 88 10.98 -6.30 -4.77
N CYS A 89 9.94 -6.83 -5.44
CA CYS A 89 9.84 -8.25 -5.80
C CYS A 89 10.88 -8.69 -6.85
N SER A 90 11.53 -7.75 -7.55
CA SER A 90 12.64 -8.10 -8.45
C SER A 90 13.89 -8.59 -7.71
N GLU A 91 13.99 -8.30 -6.42
CA GLU A 91 15.04 -8.84 -5.57
C GLU A 91 14.75 -10.31 -5.24
N GLY A 92 15.67 -11.21 -5.54
CA GLY A 92 15.45 -12.65 -5.48
C GLY A 92 15.10 -13.19 -4.09
N PHE A 93 15.49 -12.50 -3.02
CA PHE A 93 15.23 -12.87 -1.63
C PHE A 93 13.89 -12.38 -1.09
N VAL A 94 13.11 -11.63 -1.88
CA VAL A 94 11.77 -11.17 -1.50
C VAL A 94 10.74 -12.20 -1.93
N ASP A 95 9.85 -12.56 -1.02
CA ASP A 95 8.73 -13.46 -1.29
C ASP A 95 7.48 -12.69 -1.69
N ASP A 96 7.06 -11.76 -0.84
CA ASP A 96 5.89 -10.90 -1.11
C ASP A 96 6.06 -9.52 -0.51
N VAL A 97 5.32 -8.56 -1.03
CA VAL A 97 5.29 -7.17 -0.56
C VAL A 97 3.85 -6.69 -0.44
N ASP A 98 3.49 -6.27 0.76
CA ASP A 98 2.22 -5.61 1.05
C ASP A 98 2.42 -4.11 1.19
N ILE A 99 1.66 -3.33 0.44
CA ILE A 99 1.74 -1.86 0.47
C ILE A 99 0.36 -1.30 0.79
N TYR A 100 0.27 -0.54 1.87
CA TYR A 100 -0.96 0.13 2.25
C TYR A 100 -0.70 1.49 2.89
N ALA A 101 -1.63 2.41 2.71
CA ALA A 101 -1.56 3.73 3.34
C ALA A 101 -2.47 3.78 4.56
N SER A 102 -1.94 4.35 5.64
CA SER A 102 -2.71 4.65 6.85
C SER A 102 -3.44 5.99 6.71
N TYR A 103 -4.51 6.16 7.47
CA TYR A 103 -5.22 7.44 7.58
C TYR A 103 -4.35 8.59 8.12
N SER A 104 -3.24 8.27 8.78
CA SER A 104 -2.25 9.24 9.28
C SER A 104 -1.30 9.78 8.20
N GLY A 105 -1.47 9.43 6.92
CA GLY A 105 -0.55 9.81 5.85
C GLY A 105 0.74 9.00 5.83
N THR A 106 0.78 7.84 6.50
CA THR A 106 1.93 6.94 6.49
C THR A 106 1.74 5.85 5.46
N LEU A 107 2.70 5.71 4.54
CA LEU A 107 2.77 4.59 3.61
C LEU A 107 3.54 3.45 4.27
N HIS A 108 2.87 2.33 4.51
CA HIS A 108 3.46 1.12 5.06
C HIS A 108 3.85 0.19 3.92
N ILE A 109 5.11 -0.24 3.92
CA ILE A 109 5.65 -1.24 3.01
C ILE A 109 6.12 -2.40 3.87
N ARG A 110 5.36 -3.49 3.84
CA ARG A 110 5.70 -4.72 4.56
C ARG A 110 6.31 -5.70 3.59
N ILE A 111 7.52 -6.15 3.88
CA ILE A 111 8.29 -7.04 3.03
C ILE A 111 8.42 -8.38 3.73
N SER A 112 7.96 -9.45 3.09
CA SER A 112 8.18 -10.84 3.52
C SER A 112 9.39 -11.40 2.80
N GLN A 113 10.37 -11.89 3.55
CA GLN A 113 11.58 -12.47 2.97
C GLN A 113 11.43 -13.97 2.76
N ARG A 114 12.08 -14.49 1.72
CA ARG A 114 12.21 -15.93 1.51
C ARG A 114 13.12 -16.54 2.57
N THR A 115 12.75 -17.71 3.02
CA THR A 115 13.57 -18.47 3.97
C THR A 115 14.51 -19.38 3.20
N PRO A 116 15.84 -19.13 3.24
CA PRO A 116 16.81 -20.03 2.63
C PRO A 116 16.89 -21.34 3.41
N LEU A 117 16.76 -22.47 2.73
CA LEU A 117 16.95 -23.78 3.29
C LEU A 117 18.41 -24.22 3.21
N PHE A 118 19.05 -23.99 2.07
CA PHE A 118 20.45 -24.33 1.83
C PHE A 118 21.18 -23.18 1.14
N ARG A 119 22.47 -23.04 1.47
CA ARG A 119 23.42 -22.23 0.72
C ARG A 119 24.27 -23.14 -0.15
N LEU A 120 24.22 -22.93 -1.44
CA LEU A 120 25.00 -23.68 -2.42
C LEU A 120 26.21 -22.87 -2.83
N LEU A 121 27.38 -23.35 -2.49
CA LEU A 121 28.66 -22.76 -2.89
C LEU A 121 29.22 -23.63 -4.03
N LEU A 122 29.18 -23.11 -5.24
CA LEU A 122 29.83 -23.68 -6.42
C LEU A 122 30.94 -22.74 -6.85
N ASP A 123 31.94 -23.26 -7.57
CA ASP A 123 33.08 -22.48 -8.06
C ASP A 123 32.60 -21.22 -8.85
N GLY A 124 32.59 -20.07 -8.17
CA GLY A 124 32.19 -18.79 -8.72
C GLY A 124 30.72 -18.42 -8.58
N TYR A 125 29.89 -19.26 -7.98
CA TYR A 125 28.47 -19.00 -7.74
C TYR A 125 28.11 -19.23 -6.27
N ASP A 126 27.45 -18.24 -5.68
CA ASP A 126 26.93 -18.31 -4.31
C ASP A 126 25.41 -18.12 -4.39
N CYS A 127 24.67 -19.21 -4.22
CA CYS A 127 23.21 -19.21 -4.39
C CYS A 127 22.54 -19.79 -3.15
N TYR A 128 21.35 -19.30 -2.89
CA TYR A 128 20.45 -19.82 -1.87
C TYR A 128 19.29 -20.58 -2.51
N ILE A 129 18.90 -21.69 -1.88
CA ILE A 129 17.75 -22.50 -2.30
C ILE A 129 16.71 -22.47 -1.19
N THR A 130 15.48 -22.17 -1.54
CA THR A 130 14.32 -22.23 -0.65
C THR A 130 13.69 -23.62 -0.62
N GLU A 131 12.75 -23.87 0.29
CA GLU A 131 12.08 -25.16 0.44
C GLU A 131 11.27 -25.54 -0.82
N ASP A 132 10.72 -24.55 -1.52
CA ASP A 132 10.00 -24.70 -2.79
C ASP A 132 10.92 -24.84 -4.02
N GLY A 133 12.23 -24.87 -3.83
CA GLY A 133 13.23 -25.06 -4.88
C GLY A 133 13.57 -23.80 -5.67
N TYR A 134 13.21 -22.62 -5.18
CA TYR A 134 13.57 -21.36 -5.80
C TYR A 134 15.04 -21.02 -5.51
N LEU A 135 15.78 -20.63 -6.56
CA LEU A 135 17.20 -20.25 -6.49
C LEU A 135 17.33 -18.73 -6.57
N PHE A 136 18.09 -18.14 -5.63
CA PHE A 136 18.44 -16.72 -5.64
C PHE A 136 19.88 -16.47 -5.18
N GLN A 137 20.44 -15.34 -5.59
CA GLN A 137 21.79 -14.86 -5.25
C GLN A 137 21.71 -13.66 -4.33
#